data_d931b18737b34a42719c75d75929a1a8
#
_entry.id   d931b18737b34a42719c75d75929a1a8
#
_cell.length_a   1.000
_cell.length_b   1.000
_cell.length_c   1.000
_cell.angle_alpha   90.00
_cell.angle_beta   90.00
_cell.angle_gamma   90.00
#
_symmetry.space_group_name_H-M   'P 1'
#
loop_
_entity.id
_entity.type
_entity.pdbx_description
1 polymer ?
#
loop_
_entity_poly.entity_id
_entity_poly.type
_entity_poly.pdbx_seq_one_letter_code
_entity_poly.pdbx_strand_id
1 'polypeptide(L)'
;LIVYFFIDEPLAPKEKNFSSKVEFVNILKNIDLFRMNFGIFVLHAVQISMFMIIPIYLIDQGGISLNNHWNIYLPVLIISFLCIIPVIIYSEKFKKSKITFLIAIITLLMAQLIFIYFSGSLAGIISGLLIYFIGFNYLEASLPSLVSKIAPINKKGLALGVYNTYQSLGIFVGGALGGLVTKLFGYDASFIFCIALIFIWLILSSNMKVPQQKKLKN
;
A
#
# COMPACT_ATOMS: atom_id res chain seq x y z
N LEU A 1 11.58 10.95 -25.48
CA LEU A 1 12.67 11.72 -26.09
C LEU A 1 13.89 11.79 -25.16
N ILE A 2 13.75 12.25 -23.89
CA ILE A 2 14.87 12.33 -22.92
C ILE A 2 15.56 10.97 -22.73
N VAL A 3 14.81 9.90 -22.53
CA VAL A 3 15.36 8.53 -22.36
C VAL A 3 16.18 8.09 -23.58
N TYR A 4 15.72 8.43 -24.79
CA TYR A 4 16.39 8.04 -26.03
C TYR A 4 17.74 8.75 -26.23
N PHE A 5 17.89 9.99 -25.76
CA PHE A 5 19.11 10.80 -25.96
C PHE A 5 20.11 10.75 -24.80
N PHE A 6 19.67 10.35 -23.59
CA PHE A 6 20.49 10.45 -22.38
C PHE A 6 20.72 9.13 -21.65
N ILE A 7 20.14 8.02 -22.11
CA ILE A 7 20.35 6.71 -21.49
C ILE A 7 20.95 5.78 -22.52
N ASP A 8 22.18 5.35 -22.27
CA ASP A 8 22.85 4.33 -23.08
C ASP A 8 22.05 3.02 -23.03
N GLU A 9 21.96 2.31 -24.15
CA GLU A 9 21.30 1.01 -24.20
C GLU A 9 21.99 0.06 -23.20
N PRO A 10 21.23 -0.52 -22.25
CA PRO A 10 21.80 -1.50 -21.34
C PRO A 10 22.31 -2.69 -22.15
N LEU A 11 23.57 -3.09 -21.93
CA LEU A 11 24.15 -4.29 -22.50
C LEU A 11 23.17 -5.44 -22.27
N ALA A 12 22.62 -6.00 -23.35
CA ALA A 12 21.64 -7.09 -23.28
C ALA A 12 22.22 -8.23 -22.43
N PRO A 13 21.55 -8.64 -21.35
CA PRO A 13 22.01 -9.77 -20.59
C PRO A 13 21.98 -11.00 -21.51
N LYS A 14 23.08 -11.76 -21.57
CA LYS A 14 23.09 -13.05 -22.26
C LYS A 14 21.91 -13.88 -21.79
N GLU A 15 20.96 -14.15 -22.67
CA GLU A 15 19.81 -15.01 -22.40
C GLU A 15 20.33 -16.40 -21.96
N LYS A 16 20.29 -16.63 -20.66
CA LYS A 16 20.28 -17.99 -20.16
C LYS A 16 18.85 -18.50 -20.35
N ASN A 17 18.67 -19.48 -21.23
CA ASN A 17 17.41 -20.22 -21.42
C ASN A 17 17.00 -20.90 -20.11
N PHE A 18 16.34 -20.13 -19.24
CA PHE A 18 15.68 -20.68 -18.05
C PHE A 18 14.19 -20.85 -18.34
N SER A 19 13.66 -22.02 -17.98
CA SER A 19 12.22 -22.28 -18.06
C SER A 19 11.46 -21.22 -17.24
N SER A 20 10.89 -20.24 -17.91
CA SER A 20 10.15 -19.10 -17.29
C SER A 20 9.04 -19.56 -16.34
N LYS A 21 8.45 -20.74 -16.58
CA LYS A 21 7.40 -21.35 -15.74
C LYS A 21 7.93 -21.76 -14.35
N VAL A 22 9.09 -22.40 -14.26
CA VAL A 22 9.67 -22.82 -12.97
C VAL A 22 10.04 -21.62 -12.12
N GLU A 23 10.53 -20.58 -12.75
CA GLU A 23 10.90 -19.33 -12.08
C GLU A 23 9.69 -18.58 -11.54
N PHE A 24 8.62 -18.49 -12.31
CA PHE A 24 7.36 -17.91 -11.89
C PHE A 24 6.77 -18.65 -10.67
N VAL A 25 6.74 -19.98 -10.72
CA VAL A 25 6.26 -20.80 -9.61
C VAL A 25 7.11 -20.60 -8.35
N ASN A 26 8.43 -20.45 -8.48
CA ASN A 26 9.31 -20.21 -7.33
C ASN A 26 9.06 -18.84 -6.68
N ILE A 27 8.76 -17.81 -7.47
CA ILE A 27 8.37 -16.50 -6.94
C ILE A 27 7.04 -16.59 -6.19
N LEU A 28 6.05 -17.30 -6.74
CA LEU A 28 4.75 -17.46 -6.08
C LEU A 28 4.83 -18.26 -4.77
N LYS A 29 5.74 -19.25 -4.71
CA LYS A 29 5.96 -20.08 -3.51
C LYS A 29 6.78 -19.39 -2.42
N ASN A 30 7.44 -18.27 -2.72
CA ASN A 30 8.21 -17.54 -1.72
C ASN A 30 7.27 -16.83 -0.74
N ILE A 31 7.24 -17.27 0.51
CA ILE A 31 6.33 -16.78 1.53
C ILE A 31 6.52 -15.28 1.85
N ASP A 32 7.76 -14.78 1.80
CA ASP A 32 8.02 -13.36 2.08
C ASP A 32 7.60 -12.48 0.90
N LEU A 33 7.76 -12.94 -0.36
CA LEU A 33 7.17 -12.28 -1.53
C LEU A 33 5.64 -12.34 -1.50
N PHE A 34 5.05 -13.47 -1.12
CA PHE A 34 3.61 -13.59 -0.97
C PHE A 34 3.06 -12.58 0.04
N ARG A 35 3.73 -12.39 1.19
CA ARG A 35 3.35 -11.39 2.21
C ARG A 35 3.34 -9.97 1.64
N MET A 36 4.31 -9.62 0.79
CA MET A 36 4.37 -8.29 0.15
C MET A 36 3.29 -8.15 -0.93
N ASN A 37 3.07 -9.19 -1.73
CA ASN A 37 2.05 -9.23 -2.77
C ASN A 37 0.64 -9.14 -2.14
N PHE A 38 0.37 -9.90 -1.07
CA PHE A 38 -0.87 -9.79 -0.32
C PHE A 38 -1.02 -8.41 0.31
N GLY A 39 0.08 -7.82 0.77
CA GLY A 39 0.10 -6.47 1.32
C GLY A 39 -0.37 -5.42 0.34
N ILE A 40 0.17 -5.38 -0.88
CA ILE A 40 -0.26 -4.41 -1.88
C ILE A 40 -1.70 -4.66 -2.34
N PHE A 41 -2.13 -5.92 -2.41
CA PHE A 41 -3.52 -6.28 -2.67
C PHE A 41 -4.44 -5.66 -1.62
N VAL A 42 -4.16 -5.86 -0.33
CA VAL A 42 -4.98 -5.30 0.76
C VAL A 42 -4.93 -3.78 0.77
N LEU A 43 -3.75 -3.19 0.59
CA LEU A 43 -3.57 -1.74 0.58
C LEU A 43 -4.49 -1.05 -0.42
N HIS A 44 -4.56 -1.58 -1.65
CA HIS A 44 -5.40 -1.03 -2.70
C HIS A 44 -6.86 -1.43 -2.60
N ALA A 45 -7.16 -2.64 -2.11
CA ALA A 45 -8.54 -3.04 -1.84
C ALA A 45 -9.18 -2.12 -0.79
N VAL A 46 -8.47 -1.82 0.28
CA VAL A 46 -8.91 -0.88 1.32
C VAL A 46 -9.05 0.54 0.76
N GLN A 47 -8.07 0.99 -0.01
CA GLN A 47 -8.10 2.32 -0.63
C GLN A 47 -9.37 2.51 -1.46
N ILE A 48 -9.64 1.61 -2.39
CA ILE A 48 -10.79 1.73 -3.30
C ILE A 48 -12.11 1.63 -2.52
N SER A 49 -12.23 0.65 -1.60
CA SER A 49 -13.44 0.51 -0.76
C SER A 49 -13.74 1.77 0.03
N MET A 50 -12.73 2.36 0.67
CA MET A 50 -12.86 3.58 1.46
C MET A 50 -13.20 4.79 0.57
N PHE A 51 -12.53 4.95 -0.59
CA PHE A 51 -12.75 6.10 -1.48
C PHE A 51 -14.12 6.10 -2.18
N MET A 52 -14.89 5.02 -2.11
CA MET A 52 -16.30 5.02 -2.51
C MET A 52 -17.20 5.73 -1.49
N ILE A 53 -16.77 5.81 -0.23
CA ILE A 53 -17.60 6.32 0.89
C ILE A 53 -17.18 7.73 1.31
N ILE A 54 -15.89 8.01 1.38
CA ILE A 54 -15.36 9.27 1.88
C ILE A 54 -15.91 10.51 1.14
N PRO A 55 -16.03 10.53 -0.21
CA PRO A 55 -16.65 11.64 -0.90
C PRO A 55 -18.10 11.92 -0.46
N ILE A 56 -18.84 10.86 -0.14
CA ILE A 56 -20.23 10.96 0.33
C ILE A 56 -20.23 11.59 1.75
N TYR A 57 -19.36 11.13 2.63
CA TYR A 57 -19.23 11.70 3.97
C TYR A 57 -18.78 13.16 3.95
N LEU A 58 -17.92 13.57 3.04
CA LEU A 58 -17.52 14.97 2.88
C LEU A 58 -18.70 15.86 2.48
N ILE A 59 -19.64 15.34 1.68
CA ILE A 59 -20.85 16.06 1.31
C ILE A 59 -21.85 16.07 2.48
N ASP A 60 -22.22 14.88 2.97
CA ASP A 60 -23.36 14.71 3.89
C ASP A 60 -23.04 15.17 5.32
N GLN A 61 -21.83 14.91 5.80
CA GLN A 61 -21.42 15.22 7.17
C GLN A 61 -20.49 16.43 7.24
N GLY A 62 -19.68 16.62 6.20
CA GLY A 62 -18.73 17.73 6.12
C GLY A 62 -19.30 19.02 5.55
N GLY A 63 -20.43 18.95 4.84
CA GLY A 63 -21.02 20.10 4.13
C GLY A 63 -20.15 20.61 2.97
N ILE A 64 -19.20 19.81 2.48
CA ILE A 64 -18.25 20.19 1.43
C ILE A 64 -18.79 19.73 0.07
N SER A 65 -19.08 20.67 -0.82
CA SER A 65 -19.48 20.32 -2.19
C SER A 65 -18.39 19.58 -2.95
N LEU A 66 -18.78 18.72 -3.90
CA LEU A 66 -17.85 17.88 -4.67
C LEU A 66 -16.72 18.68 -5.32
N ASN A 67 -17.02 19.87 -5.85
CA ASN A 67 -16.04 20.76 -6.47
C ASN A 67 -14.96 21.28 -5.50
N ASN A 68 -15.21 21.22 -4.19
CA ASN A 68 -14.32 21.70 -3.15
C ASN A 68 -13.57 20.59 -2.41
N HIS A 69 -13.76 19.32 -2.77
CA HIS A 69 -13.08 18.18 -2.13
C HIS A 69 -11.55 18.29 -2.21
N TRP A 70 -11.01 18.91 -3.26
CA TRP A 70 -9.58 19.14 -3.41
C TRP A 70 -8.98 19.99 -2.28
N ASN A 71 -9.78 20.89 -1.66
CA ASN A 71 -9.38 21.68 -0.50
C ASN A 71 -9.09 20.82 0.73
N ILE A 72 -9.61 19.59 0.77
CA ILE A 72 -9.35 18.60 1.83
C ILE A 72 -8.26 17.66 1.40
N TYR A 73 -8.41 17.02 0.22
CA TYR A 73 -7.45 15.99 -0.21
C TYR A 73 -6.03 16.54 -0.42
N LEU A 74 -5.89 17.71 -1.05
CA LEU A 74 -4.57 18.24 -1.37
C LEU A 74 -3.74 18.58 -0.11
N PRO A 75 -4.25 19.34 0.89
CA PRO A 75 -3.52 19.56 2.13
C PRO A 75 -3.22 18.27 2.90
N VAL A 76 -4.18 17.34 2.99
CA VAL A 76 -3.97 16.03 3.64
C VAL A 76 -2.85 15.25 2.98
N LEU A 77 -2.82 15.18 1.64
CA LEU A 77 -1.75 14.52 0.90
C LEU A 77 -0.40 15.19 1.14
N ILE A 78 -0.30 16.51 1.04
CA ILE A 78 0.95 17.24 1.25
C ILE A 78 1.47 16.99 2.67
N ILE A 79 0.62 17.15 3.69
CA ILE A 79 1.02 16.95 5.09
C ILE A 79 1.45 15.50 5.31
N SER A 80 0.71 14.51 4.78
CA SER A 80 1.06 13.11 4.93
C SER A 80 2.41 12.77 4.28
N PHE A 81 2.71 13.32 3.10
CA PHE A 81 4.01 13.17 2.46
C PHE A 81 5.14 13.79 3.28
N LEU A 82 4.94 14.98 3.85
CA LEU A 82 5.94 15.59 4.74
C LEU A 82 6.18 14.74 5.99
N CYS A 83 5.14 14.15 6.56
CA CYS A 83 5.24 13.29 7.74
C CYS A 83 6.00 11.99 7.48
N ILE A 84 5.90 11.39 6.27
CA ILE A 84 6.55 10.11 6.01
C ILE A 84 8.06 10.23 5.73
N ILE A 85 8.55 11.36 5.26
CA ILE A 85 9.98 11.55 4.95
C ILE A 85 10.86 11.22 6.17
N PRO A 86 10.67 11.82 7.36
CA PRO A 86 11.47 11.49 8.52
C PRO A 86 11.29 10.04 8.98
N VAL A 87 10.11 9.45 8.78
CA VAL A 87 9.84 8.06 9.13
C VAL A 87 10.63 7.09 8.25
N ILE A 88 10.71 7.35 6.94
CA ILE A 88 11.52 6.55 6.00
C ILE A 88 13.01 6.65 6.38
N ILE A 89 13.52 7.87 6.60
CA ILE A 89 14.92 8.11 6.98
C ILE A 89 15.23 7.39 8.29
N TYR A 90 14.36 7.50 9.28
CA TYR A 90 14.52 6.80 10.56
C TYR A 90 14.53 5.27 10.38
N SER A 91 13.60 4.75 9.62
CA SER A 91 13.45 3.32 9.35
C SER A 91 14.71 2.71 8.71
N GLU A 92 15.31 3.41 7.73
CA GLU A 92 16.52 2.95 7.06
C GLU A 92 17.77 3.14 7.91
N LYS A 93 17.95 4.32 8.51
CA LYS A 93 19.11 4.65 9.34
C LYS A 93 19.27 3.70 10.52
N PHE A 94 18.18 3.38 11.20
CA PHE A 94 18.19 2.52 12.39
C PHE A 94 17.87 1.04 12.08
N LYS A 95 17.74 0.66 10.80
CA LYS A 95 17.41 -0.71 10.35
C LYS A 95 16.13 -1.26 10.99
N LYS A 96 15.14 -0.39 11.22
CA LYS A 96 13.87 -0.72 11.87
C LYS A 96 12.72 -0.93 10.86
N SER A 97 13.03 -1.23 9.60
CA SER A 97 12.04 -1.34 8.51
C SER A 97 10.87 -2.28 8.84
N LYS A 98 11.10 -3.40 9.53
CA LYS A 98 10.02 -4.30 9.95
C LYS A 98 9.07 -3.63 10.94
N ILE A 99 9.60 -3.00 11.97
CA ILE A 99 8.79 -2.36 13.04
C ILE A 99 7.98 -1.21 12.42
N THR A 100 8.61 -0.35 11.63
CA THR A 100 7.94 0.78 10.97
C THR A 100 6.87 0.31 10.00
N PHE A 101 7.12 -0.79 9.28
CA PHE A 101 6.15 -1.42 8.39
C PHE A 101 4.90 -1.91 9.14
N LEU A 102 5.08 -2.60 10.27
CA LEU A 102 3.95 -3.06 11.11
C LEU A 102 3.20 -1.89 11.73
N ILE A 103 3.89 -0.85 12.20
CA ILE A 103 3.27 0.37 12.71
C ILE A 103 2.42 1.02 11.61
N ALA A 104 2.91 1.10 10.38
CA ALA A 104 2.15 1.67 9.27
C ALA A 104 0.86 0.86 8.95
N ILE A 105 0.89 -0.48 9.06
CA ILE A 105 -0.34 -1.30 8.95
C ILE A 105 -1.30 -0.99 10.10
N ILE A 106 -0.80 -0.85 11.33
CA ILE A 106 -1.63 -0.46 12.49
C ILE A 106 -2.22 0.94 12.29
N THR A 107 -1.47 1.86 11.70
CA THR A 107 -1.98 3.21 11.38
C THR A 107 -3.18 3.14 10.42
N LEU A 108 -3.17 2.24 9.43
CA LEU A 108 -4.34 2.01 8.57
C LEU A 108 -5.55 1.48 9.36
N LEU A 109 -5.35 0.56 10.32
CA LEU A 109 -6.41 0.08 11.21
C LEU A 109 -7.03 1.22 12.02
N MET A 110 -6.18 2.06 12.62
CA MET A 110 -6.63 3.22 13.39
C MET A 110 -7.45 4.18 12.53
N ALA A 111 -7.07 4.41 11.29
CA ALA A 111 -7.82 5.24 10.36
C ALA A 111 -9.24 4.70 10.10
N GLN A 112 -9.38 3.38 9.91
CA GLN A 112 -10.70 2.76 9.72
C GLN A 112 -11.59 2.91 10.97
N LEU A 113 -11.01 2.77 12.17
CA LEU A 113 -11.73 2.98 13.43
C LEU A 113 -12.19 4.45 13.56
N ILE A 114 -11.34 5.41 13.17
CA ILE A 114 -11.72 6.82 13.16
C ILE A 114 -12.89 7.06 12.21
N PHE A 115 -12.91 6.45 11.03
CA PHE A 115 -14.04 6.58 10.11
C PHE A 115 -15.33 5.97 10.68
N ILE A 116 -15.28 4.87 11.41
CA ILE A 116 -16.48 4.28 12.05
C ILE A 116 -17.01 5.19 13.15
N TYR A 117 -16.16 5.72 14.03
CA TYR A 117 -16.63 6.39 15.24
C TYR A 117 -16.72 7.93 15.12
N PHE A 118 -15.99 8.55 14.20
CA PHE A 118 -15.84 10.01 14.13
C PHE A 118 -16.18 10.62 12.78
N SER A 119 -16.65 9.83 11.79
CA SER A 119 -17.05 10.36 10.47
C SER A 119 -18.25 11.29 10.49
N GLY A 120 -18.99 11.36 11.59
CA GLY A 120 -20.09 12.31 11.78
C GLY A 120 -19.65 13.79 11.87
N SER A 121 -18.35 14.08 11.75
CA SER A 121 -17.81 15.43 11.73
C SER A 121 -16.71 15.60 10.68
N LEU A 122 -16.60 16.80 10.11
CA LEU A 122 -15.54 17.13 9.15
C LEU A 122 -14.14 16.90 9.75
N ALA A 123 -13.95 17.26 11.02
CA ALA A 123 -12.66 17.04 11.71
C ALA A 123 -12.32 15.55 11.83
N GLY A 124 -13.30 14.69 12.09
CA GLY A 124 -13.14 13.25 12.13
C GLY A 124 -12.75 12.68 10.76
N ILE A 125 -13.41 13.13 9.69
CA ILE A 125 -13.10 12.71 8.32
C ILE A 125 -11.66 13.13 7.93
N ILE A 126 -11.28 14.39 8.20
CA ILE A 126 -9.94 14.91 7.89
C ILE A 126 -8.86 14.17 8.69
N SER A 127 -9.09 13.92 9.99
CA SER A 127 -8.12 13.18 10.82
C SER A 127 -7.97 11.74 10.37
N GLY A 128 -9.06 11.05 10.03
CA GLY A 128 -9.05 9.71 9.47
C GLY A 128 -8.27 9.64 8.16
N LEU A 129 -8.52 10.58 7.24
CA LEU A 129 -7.78 10.70 5.97
C LEU A 129 -6.28 10.93 6.20
N LEU A 130 -5.92 11.85 7.09
CA LEU A 130 -4.53 12.16 7.38
C LEU A 130 -3.77 10.94 7.93
N ILE A 131 -4.35 10.27 8.92
CA ILE A 131 -3.78 9.06 9.52
C ILE A 131 -3.70 7.95 8.48
N TYR A 132 -4.73 7.77 7.66
CA TYR A 132 -4.73 6.81 6.57
C TYR A 132 -3.58 7.06 5.59
N PHE A 133 -3.45 8.29 5.08
CA PHE A 133 -2.43 8.60 4.07
C PHE A 133 -1.00 8.57 4.62
N ILE A 134 -0.78 8.83 5.90
CA ILE A 134 0.54 8.62 6.53
C ILE A 134 0.93 7.14 6.44
N GLY A 135 0.05 6.22 6.84
CA GLY A 135 0.29 4.78 6.74
C GLY A 135 0.40 4.31 5.29
N PHE A 136 -0.54 4.72 4.44
CA PHE A 136 -0.62 4.37 3.02
C PHE A 136 0.65 4.76 2.26
N ASN A 137 1.05 6.02 2.32
CA ASN A 137 2.23 6.52 1.60
C ASN A 137 3.53 5.83 2.03
N TYR A 138 3.68 5.53 3.34
CA TYR A 138 4.83 4.75 3.81
C TYR A 138 4.82 3.33 3.24
N LEU A 139 3.70 2.65 3.26
CA LEU A 139 3.56 1.28 2.74
C LEU A 139 3.74 1.23 1.23
N GLU A 140 3.17 2.19 0.50
CA GLU A 140 3.30 2.31 -0.96
C GLU A 140 4.76 2.50 -1.38
N ALA A 141 5.54 3.29 -0.64
CA ALA A 141 6.96 3.48 -0.90
C ALA A 141 7.81 2.26 -0.49
N SER A 142 7.46 1.59 0.61
CA SER A 142 8.27 0.50 1.18
C SER A 142 8.03 -0.85 0.52
N LEU A 143 6.80 -1.18 0.12
CA LEU A 143 6.45 -2.49 -0.45
C LEU A 143 7.26 -2.85 -1.70
N PRO A 144 7.34 -2.01 -2.76
CA PRO A 144 8.12 -2.37 -3.96
C PRO A 144 9.62 -2.44 -3.66
N SER A 145 10.12 -1.62 -2.72
CA SER A 145 11.51 -1.70 -2.24
C SER A 145 11.78 -3.04 -1.56
N LEU A 146 10.88 -3.52 -0.71
CA LEU A 146 11.00 -4.82 -0.04
C LEU A 146 10.91 -5.98 -1.02
N VAL A 147 9.98 -5.94 -1.97
CA VAL A 147 9.90 -6.94 -3.06
C VAL A 147 11.22 -7.01 -3.81
N SER A 148 11.79 -5.87 -4.20
CA SER A 148 13.07 -5.80 -4.91
C SER A 148 14.26 -6.29 -4.06
N LYS A 149 14.22 -6.17 -2.73
CA LYS A 149 15.24 -6.67 -1.79
C LYS A 149 15.14 -8.18 -1.55
N ILE A 150 13.92 -8.73 -1.54
CA ILE A 150 13.64 -10.16 -1.31
C ILE A 150 13.84 -10.98 -2.59
N ALA A 151 13.46 -10.42 -3.74
CA ALA A 151 13.55 -11.11 -5.02
C ALA A 151 14.99 -11.42 -5.41
N PRO A 152 15.26 -12.58 -6.07
CA PRO A 152 16.56 -12.87 -6.65
C PRO A 152 16.99 -11.79 -7.64
N ILE A 153 18.29 -11.48 -7.69
CA ILE A 153 18.84 -10.35 -8.46
C ILE A 153 18.36 -10.36 -9.92
N ASN A 154 18.37 -11.53 -10.55
CA ASN A 154 18.02 -11.69 -11.98
C ASN A 154 16.48 -11.79 -12.22
N LYS A 155 15.64 -11.68 -11.16
CA LYS A 155 14.20 -11.92 -11.23
C LYS A 155 13.38 -10.78 -10.62
N LYS A 156 14.00 -9.65 -10.36
CA LYS A 156 13.31 -8.49 -9.77
C LYS A 156 12.17 -8.00 -10.64
N GLY A 157 12.36 -7.94 -11.95
CA GLY A 157 11.31 -7.54 -12.89
C GLY A 157 10.09 -8.47 -12.84
N LEU A 158 10.32 -9.80 -12.81
CA LEU A 158 9.24 -10.77 -12.69
C LEU A 158 8.52 -10.66 -11.33
N ALA A 159 9.26 -10.49 -10.23
CA ALA A 159 8.67 -10.32 -8.90
C ALA A 159 7.82 -9.04 -8.81
N LEU A 160 8.28 -7.93 -9.39
CA LEU A 160 7.52 -6.68 -9.48
C LEU A 160 6.30 -6.81 -10.42
N GLY A 161 6.41 -7.60 -11.49
CA GLY A 161 5.25 -7.91 -12.35
C GLY A 161 4.14 -8.64 -11.58
N VAL A 162 4.50 -9.66 -10.78
CA VAL A 162 3.56 -10.36 -9.90
C VAL A 162 2.97 -9.39 -8.87
N TYR A 163 3.80 -8.56 -8.24
CA TYR A 163 3.37 -7.52 -7.30
C TYR A 163 2.32 -6.58 -7.91
N ASN A 164 2.55 -6.07 -9.12
CA ASN A 164 1.61 -5.19 -9.82
C ASN A 164 0.29 -5.90 -10.18
N THR A 165 0.35 -7.22 -10.46
CA THR A 165 -0.85 -8.03 -10.67
C THR A 165 -1.70 -8.10 -9.39
N TYR A 166 -1.08 -8.32 -8.22
CA TYR A 166 -1.77 -8.30 -6.93
C TYR A 166 -2.35 -6.91 -6.61
N GLN A 167 -1.65 -5.84 -6.96
CA GLN A 167 -2.16 -4.46 -6.85
C GLN A 167 -3.45 -4.29 -7.66
N SER A 168 -3.44 -4.69 -8.93
CA SER A 168 -4.60 -4.59 -9.81
C SER A 168 -5.77 -5.44 -9.32
N LEU A 169 -5.50 -6.65 -8.81
CA LEU A 169 -6.51 -7.50 -8.17
C LEU A 169 -7.09 -6.84 -6.92
N GLY A 170 -6.27 -6.16 -6.13
CA GLY A 170 -6.72 -5.40 -4.96
C GLY A 170 -7.69 -4.28 -5.34
N ILE A 171 -7.37 -3.50 -6.37
CA ILE A 171 -8.24 -2.46 -6.91
C ILE A 171 -9.59 -3.05 -7.34
N PHE A 172 -9.57 -4.14 -8.11
CA PHE A 172 -10.78 -4.81 -8.59
C PHE A 172 -11.64 -5.34 -7.43
N VAL A 173 -11.04 -6.09 -6.52
CA VAL A 173 -11.73 -6.69 -5.36
C VAL A 173 -12.26 -5.61 -4.41
N GLY A 174 -11.48 -4.56 -4.15
CA GLY A 174 -11.90 -3.43 -3.33
C GLY A 174 -13.13 -2.72 -3.90
N GLY A 175 -13.17 -2.49 -5.21
CA GLY A 175 -14.33 -1.92 -5.88
C GLY A 175 -15.53 -2.85 -5.87
N ALA A 176 -15.34 -4.13 -6.24
CA ALA A 176 -16.43 -5.09 -6.35
C ALA A 176 -17.01 -5.49 -4.99
N LEU A 177 -16.16 -5.98 -4.07
CA LEU A 177 -16.62 -6.44 -2.76
C LEU A 177 -16.89 -5.28 -1.81
N GLY A 178 -16.06 -4.23 -1.81
CA GLY A 178 -16.33 -3.03 -1.00
C GLY A 178 -17.66 -2.38 -1.39
N GLY A 179 -17.92 -2.23 -2.68
CA GLY A 179 -19.20 -1.72 -3.18
C GLY A 179 -20.39 -2.63 -2.83
N LEU A 180 -20.24 -3.96 -2.95
CA LEU A 180 -21.26 -4.92 -2.59
C LEU A 180 -21.58 -4.86 -1.08
N VAL A 181 -20.54 -4.87 -0.24
CA VAL A 181 -20.69 -4.77 1.22
C VAL A 181 -21.37 -3.46 1.61
N THR A 182 -20.95 -2.35 1.02
CA THR A 182 -21.58 -1.04 1.25
C THR A 182 -23.06 -1.05 0.86
N LYS A 183 -23.41 -1.64 -0.29
CA LYS A 183 -24.79 -1.71 -0.79
C LYS A 183 -25.68 -2.56 0.11
N LEU A 184 -25.17 -3.69 0.61
CA LEU A 184 -25.98 -4.66 1.37
C LEU A 184 -26.06 -4.32 2.87
N PHE A 185 -24.99 -3.76 3.44
CA PHE A 185 -24.83 -3.65 4.90
C PHE A 185 -24.53 -2.22 5.38
N GLY A 186 -24.42 -1.26 4.44
CA GLY A 186 -24.15 0.15 4.77
C GLY A 186 -22.67 0.50 4.85
N TYR A 187 -22.40 1.78 5.10
CA TYR A 187 -21.04 2.36 5.05
C TYR A 187 -20.10 1.79 6.12
N ASP A 188 -20.61 1.63 7.35
CA ASP A 188 -19.79 1.11 8.46
C ASP A 188 -19.31 -0.33 8.21
N ALA A 189 -20.14 -1.15 7.56
CA ALA A 189 -19.76 -2.51 7.20
C ALA A 189 -18.57 -2.55 6.23
N SER A 190 -18.44 -1.56 5.34
CA SER A 190 -17.28 -1.47 4.46
C SER A 190 -15.99 -1.16 5.23
N PHE A 191 -16.03 -0.28 6.23
CA PHE A 191 -14.87 -0.05 7.10
C PHE A 191 -14.52 -1.29 7.93
N ILE A 192 -15.53 -2.04 8.42
CA ILE A 192 -15.30 -3.32 9.11
C ILE A 192 -14.66 -4.34 8.17
N PHE A 193 -15.11 -4.42 6.91
CA PHE A 193 -14.48 -5.25 5.88
C PHE A 193 -13.01 -4.86 5.65
N CYS A 194 -12.71 -3.56 5.58
CA CYS A 194 -11.34 -3.05 5.47
C CYS A 194 -10.51 -3.45 6.70
N ILE A 195 -11.05 -3.31 7.92
CA ILE A 195 -10.38 -3.74 9.17
C ILE A 195 -10.04 -5.22 9.10
N ALA A 196 -10.96 -6.08 8.67
CA ALA A 196 -10.71 -7.52 8.57
C ALA A 196 -9.56 -7.83 7.61
N LEU A 197 -9.52 -7.21 6.44
CA LEU A 197 -8.42 -7.37 5.47
C LEU A 197 -7.07 -6.89 6.04
N ILE A 198 -7.03 -5.71 6.66
CA ILE A 198 -5.81 -5.16 7.25
C ILE A 198 -5.34 -6.04 8.42
N PHE A 199 -6.24 -6.56 9.23
CA PHE A 199 -5.92 -7.42 10.36
C PHE A 199 -5.30 -8.75 9.90
N ILE A 200 -5.85 -9.39 8.86
CA ILE A 200 -5.26 -10.58 8.23
C ILE A 200 -3.85 -10.25 7.72
N TRP A 201 -3.67 -9.11 7.05
CA TRP A 201 -2.37 -8.69 6.57
C TRP A 201 -1.38 -8.46 7.71
N LEU A 202 -1.79 -7.83 8.82
CA LEU A 202 -0.95 -7.61 10.00
C LEU A 202 -0.45 -8.94 10.57
N ILE A 203 -1.33 -9.95 10.71
CA ILE A 203 -0.96 -11.29 11.17
C ILE A 203 0.06 -11.94 10.24
N LEU A 204 -0.19 -11.93 8.93
CA LEU A 204 0.72 -12.50 7.93
C LEU A 204 2.09 -11.81 7.94
N SER A 205 2.12 -10.49 8.15
CA SER A 205 3.35 -9.69 8.13
C SER A 205 4.14 -9.74 9.44
N SER A 206 3.53 -10.14 10.56
CA SER A 206 4.19 -10.19 11.87
C SER A 206 5.47 -11.04 11.87
N ASN A 207 5.48 -12.14 11.11
CA ASN A 207 6.60 -13.07 10.97
C ASN A 207 7.49 -12.82 9.74
N MET A 208 7.37 -11.66 9.06
CA MET A 208 8.19 -11.37 7.88
C MET A 208 9.67 -11.21 8.25
N LYS A 209 10.54 -11.67 7.34
CA LYS A 209 11.99 -11.46 7.41
C LYS A 209 12.37 -10.37 6.42
N VAL A 210 12.88 -9.24 6.93
CA VAL A 210 13.40 -8.16 6.08
C VAL A 210 14.88 -8.39 5.86
N PRO A 211 15.35 -8.55 4.62
CA PRO A 211 16.76 -8.69 4.32
C PRO A 211 17.50 -7.40 4.71
N GLN A 212 18.52 -7.52 5.55
CA GLN A 212 19.41 -6.40 5.82
C GLN A 212 20.34 -6.20 4.61
N GLN A 213 20.48 -4.99 4.13
CA GLN A 213 21.49 -4.67 3.11
C GLN A 213 22.87 -5.03 3.66
N LYS A 214 23.56 -5.97 2.98
CA LYS A 214 25.00 -6.13 3.19
C LYS A 214 25.66 -4.81 2.83
N LYS A 215 26.38 -4.17 3.77
CA LYS A 215 27.28 -3.08 3.43
C LYS A 215 28.19 -3.59 2.30
N LEU A 216 28.15 -2.94 1.16
CA LEU A 216 29.25 -3.07 0.20
C LEU A 216 30.52 -2.64 0.98
N LYS A 217 31.39 -3.59 1.23
CA LYS A 217 32.75 -3.29 1.68
C LYS A 217 33.42 -2.57 0.52
N ASN A 218 33.62 -1.28 0.64
CA ASN A 218 34.59 -0.56 -0.17
C ASN A 218 35.98 -1.06 0.14
#